data_06c2689fd1241937630f7cc416ace2e7
#
_entry.id   06c2689fd1241937630f7cc416ace2e7
#
_cell.length_a   1.000
_cell.length_b   1.000
_cell.length_c   1.000
_cell.angle_alpha   90.00
_cell.angle_beta   90.00
_cell.angle_gamma   90.00
#
_symmetry.space_group_name_H-M   'P 1'
#
loop_
_entity.id
_entity.type
_entity.pdbx_description
1 polymer ?
#
loop_
_entity_poly.entity_id
_entity_poly.type
_entity_poly.pdbx_seq_one_letter_code
_entity_poly.pdbx_strand_id
1 'polypeptide(L)'
;MEPSAWAALAIVFALGAMSPGPSLAVVLRNTMTGGRSQGIYTGIGHGIGFGIYAFLAALGIATALSANEHVEQVLRWGGVVILLWLGTTFLRHAMAQRGGEQDQDDQHAPSDRIGFIQGFSIALLNPKIMAWMLALYSPFIEADFPMETLIGMGLLGMSIDGAWYVTVATVLTTGDRAERLKSNAHLIDGAMGVLMLLFAYILVSGF
;
A
#
# COMPACT_ATOMS: atom_id res chain seq x y z
N MET A 1 -13.50 14.09 12.83
CA MET A 1 -13.06 12.69 13.06
C MET A 1 -12.48 12.55 14.47
N GLU A 2 -12.92 11.56 15.25
CA GLU A 2 -12.48 11.32 16.61
C GLU A 2 -11.01 10.87 16.70
N PRO A 3 -10.27 11.17 17.80
CA PRO A 3 -8.88 10.77 17.96
C PRO A 3 -8.63 9.26 17.84
N SER A 4 -9.57 8.45 18.30
CA SER A 4 -9.52 6.98 18.17
C SER A 4 -9.59 6.52 16.72
N ALA A 5 -10.40 7.18 15.90
CA ALA A 5 -10.50 6.88 14.47
C ALA A 5 -9.24 7.31 13.71
N TRP A 6 -8.59 8.42 14.08
CA TRP A 6 -7.27 8.79 13.55
C TRP A 6 -6.21 7.76 13.88
N ALA A 7 -6.20 7.26 15.13
CA ALA A 7 -5.26 6.21 15.53
C ALA A 7 -5.50 4.89 14.78
N ALA A 8 -6.75 4.48 14.63
CA ALA A 8 -7.11 3.29 13.86
C ALA A 8 -6.72 3.44 12.40
N LEU A 9 -6.98 4.60 11.79
CA LEU A 9 -6.56 4.90 10.41
C LEU A 9 -5.04 4.86 10.25
N ALA A 10 -4.29 5.42 11.22
CA ALA A 10 -2.83 5.35 11.20
C ALA A 10 -2.32 3.90 11.23
N ILE A 11 -2.94 3.03 12.03
CA ILE A 11 -2.63 1.60 12.08
C ILE A 11 -2.93 0.94 10.73
N VAL A 12 -4.07 1.24 10.12
CA VAL A 12 -4.45 0.72 8.80
C VAL A 12 -3.42 1.14 7.75
N PHE A 13 -3.02 2.40 7.71
CA PHE A 13 -2.00 2.87 6.77
C PHE A 13 -0.63 2.22 7.04
N ALA A 14 -0.23 2.07 8.29
CA ALA A 14 1.02 1.40 8.64
C ALA A 14 1.03 -0.08 8.19
N LEU A 15 -0.04 -0.82 8.46
CA LEU A 15 -0.18 -2.20 8.01
C LEU A 15 -0.18 -2.31 6.48
N GLY A 16 -0.83 -1.38 5.78
CA GLY A 16 -0.82 -1.29 4.33
C GLY A 16 0.57 -1.05 3.76
N ALA A 17 1.29 -0.07 4.31
CA ALA A 17 2.66 0.26 3.90
C ALA A 17 3.64 -0.89 4.18
N MET A 18 3.53 -1.54 5.35
CA MET A 18 4.38 -2.67 5.73
C MET A 18 4.07 -3.95 4.95
N SER A 19 2.91 -4.00 4.32
CA SER A 19 2.48 -5.16 3.53
C SER A 19 3.34 -5.32 2.28
N PRO A 20 4.03 -6.46 2.09
CA PRO A 20 4.86 -6.66 0.93
C PRO A 20 4.04 -6.67 -0.36
N GLY A 21 4.69 -6.23 -1.42
CA GLY A 21 4.05 -6.14 -2.72
C GLY A 21 4.91 -5.37 -3.73
N PRO A 22 4.34 -5.00 -4.89
CA PRO A 22 5.08 -4.32 -5.96
C PRO A 22 5.82 -3.06 -5.49
N SER A 23 5.22 -2.26 -4.60
CA SER A 23 5.84 -1.05 -4.04
C SER A 23 7.13 -1.35 -3.29
N LEU A 24 7.11 -2.35 -2.39
CA LEU A 24 8.29 -2.77 -1.65
C LEU A 24 9.39 -3.29 -2.61
N ALA A 25 9.00 -4.08 -3.61
CA ALA A 25 9.94 -4.61 -4.60
C ALA A 25 10.66 -3.49 -5.37
N VAL A 26 9.94 -2.46 -5.80
CA VAL A 26 10.53 -1.29 -6.50
C VAL A 26 11.50 -0.53 -5.59
N VAL A 27 11.13 -0.28 -4.32
CA VAL A 27 12.03 0.41 -3.37
C VAL A 27 13.30 -0.41 -3.11
N LEU A 28 13.16 -1.71 -2.87
CA LEU A 28 14.31 -2.60 -2.66
C LEU A 28 15.21 -2.65 -3.88
N ARG A 29 14.65 -2.85 -5.07
CA ARG A 29 15.37 -2.86 -6.33
C ARG A 29 16.17 -1.57 -6.52
N ASN A 30 15.51 -0.42 -6.43
CA ASN A 30 16.15 0.88 -6.64
C ASN A 30 17.26 1.14 -5.60
N THR A 31 17.08 0.69 -4.37
CA THR A 31 18.14 0.79 -3.35
C THR A 31 19.32 -0.12 -3.67
N MET A 32 19.06 -1.32 -4.18
CA MET A 32 20.12 -2.31 -4.46
C MET A 32 20.88 -2.04 -5.75
N THR A 33 20.22 -1.50 -6.78
CA THR A 33 20.83 -1.22 -8.09
C THR A 33 21.33 0.21 -8.22
N GLY A 34 20.57 1.19 -7.71
CA GLY A 34 20.86 2.62 -7.80
C GLY A 34 21.39 3.26 -6.53
N GLY A 35 21.58 2.44 -5.47
CA GLY A 35 22.09 2.90 -4.18
C GLY A 35 21.02 3.50 -3.26
N ARG A 36 21.44 3.76 -2.02
CA ARG A 36 20.58 4.26 -0.94
C ARG A 36 19.82 5.53 -1.31
N SER A 37 20.47 6.47 -2.02
CA SER A 37 19.84 7.74 -2.43
C SER A 37 18.63 7.49 -3.33
N GLN A 38 18.81 6.71 -4.40
CA GLN A 38 17.73 6.38 -5.31
C GLN A 38 16.58 5.66 -4.58
N GLY A 39 16.88 4.76 -3.64
CA GLY A 39 15.86 4.11 -2.80
C GLY A 39 15.07 5.10 -1.92
N ILE A 40 15.75 6.06 -1.29
CA ILE A 40 15.11 7.13 -0.50
C ILE A 40 14.17 7.97 -1.38
N TYR A 41 14.62 8.41 -2.55
CA TYR A 41 13.76 9.18 -3.46
C TYR A 41 12.59 8.34 -3.99
N THR A 42 12.77 7.04 -4.17
CA THR A 42 11.66 6.12 -4.47
C THR A 42 10.64 6.10 -3.32
N GLY A 43 11.09 6.00 -2.08
CA GLY A 43 10.21 6.05 -0.90
C GLY A 43 9.48 7.39 -0.75
N ILE A 44 10.17 8.52 -0.97
CA ILE A 44 9.55 9.85 -0.95
C ILE A 44 8.50 9.97 -2.06
N GLY A 45 8.84 9.58 -3.29
CA GLY A 45 7.89 9.60 -4.42
C GLY A 45 6.67 8.74 -4.15
N HIS A 46 6.87 7.55 -3.57
CA HIS A 46 5.78 6.65 -3.18
C HIS A 46 4.87 7.29 -2.13
N GLY A 47 5.43 7.83 -1.06
CA GLY A 47 4.65 8.50 -0.01
C GLY A 47 3.81 9.66 -0.54
N ILE A 48 4.39 10.51 -1.41
CA ILE A 48 3.66 11.62 -2.04
C ILE A 48 2.54 11.09 -2.93
N GLY A 49 2.82 10.10 -3.77
CA GLY A 49 1.82 9.46 -4.62
C GLY A 49 0.68 8.82 -3.81
N PHE A 50 1.04 8.11 -2.73
CA PHE A 50 0.06 7.50 -1.82
C PHE A 50 -0.81 8.54 -1.12
N GLY A 51 -0.23 9.64 -0.63
CA GLY A 51 -0.98 10.71 0.03
C GLY A 51 -1.96 11.42 -0.90
N ILE A 52 -1.54 11.72 -2.13
CA ILE A 52 -2.42 12.27 -3.17
C ILE A 52 -3.55 11.29 -3.49
N TYR A 53 -3.21 10.02 -3.66
CA TYR A 53 -4.20 8.98 -3.94
C TYR A 53 -5.20 8.82 -2.79
N ALA A 54 -4.72 8.79 -1.53
CA ALA A 54 -5.57 8.70 -0.35
C ALA A 54 -6.53 9.90 -0.25
N PHE A 55 -6.04 11.12 -0.49
CA PHE A 55 -6.87 12.32 -0.53
C PHE A 55 -7.95 12.23 -1.63
N LEU A 56 -7.57 11.89 -2.86
CA LEU A 56 -8.49 11.79 -3.98
C LEU A 56 -9.52 10.66 -3.78
N ALA A 57 -9.09 9.54 -3.20
CA ALA A 57 -9.98 8.44 -2.84
C ALA A 57 -11.00 8.88 -1.77
N ALA A 58 -10.55 9.57 -0.72
CA ALA A 58 -11.44 10.09 0.31
C ALA A 58 -12.45 11.09 -0.25
N LEU A 59 -12.00 12.04 -1.06
CA LEU A 59 -12.86 13.02 -1.71
C LEU A 59 -13.90 12.34 -2.62
N GLY A 60 -13.48 11.39 -3.44
CA GLY A 60 -14.36 10.64 -4.33
C GLY A 60 -15.39 9.79 -3.59
N ILE A 61 -14.97 9.11 -2.52
CA ILE A 61 -15.87 8.29 -1.69
C ILE A 61 -16.85 9.17 -0.93
N ALA A 62 -16.40 10.25 -0.26
CA ALA A 62 -17.28 11.18 0.44
C ALA A 62 -18.34 11.78 -0.49
N THR A 63 -17.94 12.20 -1.70
CA THR A 63 -18.85 12.71 -2.72
C THR A 63 -19.84 11.64 -3.18
N ALA A 64 -19.39 10.42 -3.39
CA ALA A 64 -20.23 9.32 -3.83
C ALA A 64 -21.26 8.90 -2.75
N LEU A 65 -20.85 8.86 -1.47
CA LEU A 65 -21.73 8.57 -0.33
C LEU A 65 -22.83 9.63 -0.20
N SER A 66 -22.51 10.92 -0.39
CA SER A 66 -23.50 12.00 -0.33
C SER A 66 -24.50 11.97 -1.49
N ALA A 67 -24.13 11.33 -2.61
CA ALA A 67 -24.95 11.29 -3.82
C ALA A 67 -25.92 10.10 -3.86
N ASN A 68 -25.62 8.98 -3.21
CA ASN A 68 -26.41 7.75 -3.33
C ASN A 68 -26.24 6.82 -2.13
N GLU A 69 -27.34 6.46 -1.47
CA GLU A 69 -27.36 5.55 -0.30
C GLU A 69 -26.85 4.12 -0.61
N HIS A 70 -26.83 3.70 -1.86
CA HIS A 70 -26.36 2.38 -2.26
C HIS A 70 -24.83 2.30 -2.46
N VAL A 71 -24.13 3.45 -2.48
CA VAL A 71 -22.68 3.48 -2.73
C VAL A 71 -21.92 2.73 -1.66
N GLU A 72 -22.33 2.83 -0.38
CA GLU A 72 -21.70 2.07 0.71
C GLU A 72 -21.69 0.56 0.42
N GLN A 73 -22.81 0.01 -0.03
CA GLN A 73 -22.90 -1.41 -0.36
C GLN A 73 -22.00 -1.78 -1.55
N VAL A 74 -21.97 -0.93 -2.58
CA VAL A 74 -21.11 -1.15 -3.76
C VAL A 74 -19.64 -1.12 -3.37
N LEU A 75 -19.21 -0.16 -2.55
CA LEU A 75 -17.84 -0.06 -2.06
C LEU A 75 -17.47 -1.27 -1.19
N ARG A 76 -18.36 -1.67 -0.29
CA ARG A 76 -18.17 -2.83 0.59
C ARG A 76 -17.98 -4.11 -0.22
N TRP A 77 -18.88 -4.45 -1.13
CA TRP A 77 -18.79 -5.66 -1.94
C TRP A 77 -17.66 -5.60 -2.96
N GLY A 78 -17.39 -4.43 -3.54
CA GLY A 78 -16.20 -4.19 -4.37
C GLY A 78 -14.91 -4.46 -3.61
N GLY A 79 -14.80 -3.96 -2.37
CA GLY A 79 -13.69 -4.24 -1.47
C GLY A 79 -13.51 -5.73 -1.17
N VAL A 80 -14.62 -6.45 -0.88
CA VAL A 80 -14.58 -7.91 -0.66
C VAL A 80 -14.01 -8.66 -1.87
N VAL A 81 -14.53 -8.38 -3.08
CA VAL A 81 -14.06 -9.03 -4.31
C VAL A 81 -12.56 -8.79 -4.53
N ILE A 82 -12.12 -7.56 -4.35
CA ILE A 82 -10.72 -7.18 -4.53
C ILE A 82 -9.81 -7.82 -3.48
N LEU A 83 -10.23 -7.86 -2.21
CA LEU A 83 -9.47 -8.53 -1.14
C LEU A 83 -9.35 -10.03 -1.36
N LEU A 84 -10.41 -10.69 -1.82
CA LEU A 84 -10.37 -12.11 -2.19
C LEU A 84 -9.42 -12.37 -3.36
N TRP A 85 -9.48 -11.52 -4.38
CA TRP A 85 -8.59 -11.62 -5.54
C TRP A 85 -7.13 -11.42 -5.14
N LEU A 86 -6.81 -10.37 -4.38
CA LEU A 86 -5.45 -10.13 -3.91
C LEU A 86 -4.97 -11.19 -2.93
N GLY A 87 -5.79 -11.58 -1.96
CA GLY A 87 -5.45 -12.61 -1.00
C GLY A 87 -5.07 -13.92 -1.68
N THR A 88 -5.85 -14.35 -2.68
CA THR A 88 -5.54 -15.56 -3.46
C THR A 88 -4.30 -15.37 -4.33
N THR A 89 -4.08 -14.18 -4.89
CA THR A 89 -2.88 -13.86 -5.70
C THR A 89 -1.61 -13.92 -4.85
N PHE A 90 -1.62 -13.30 -3.67
CA PHE A 90 -0.48 -13.35 -2.75
C PHE A 90 -0.17 -14.78 -2.27
N LEU A 91 -1.20 -15.58 -1.96
CA LEU A 91 -1.00 -16.98 -1.61
C LEU A 91 -0.39 -17.80 -2.76
N ARG A 92 -0.83 -17.55 -4.00
CA ARG A 92 -0.24 -18.20 -5.19
C ARG A 92 1.21 -17.79 -5.38
N HIS A 93 1.57 -16.50 -5.25
CA HIS A 93 2.95 -16.02 -5.31
C HIS A 93 3.81 -16.65 -4.21
N ALA A 94 3.33 -16.72 -2.98
CA ALA A 94 4.04 -17.38 -1.89
C ALA A 94 4.34 -18.86 -2.18
N MET A 95 3.44 -19.55 -2.85
CA MET A 95 3.64 -20.95 -3.27
C MET A 95 4.62 -21.07 -4.46
N ALA A 96 4.54 -20.16 -5.44
CA ALA A 96 5.40 -20.16 -6.62
C ALA A 96 6.87 -19.82 -6.27
N GLN A 97 7.09 -18.87 -5.38
CA GLN A 97 8.45 -18.49 -4.91
C GLN A 97 9.19 -19.64 -4.19
N ARG A 98 8.47 -20.60 -3.63
CA ARG A 98 9.07 -21.85 -3.14
C ARG A 98 9.68 -22.69 -4.26
N GLY A 99 9.30 -22.44 -5.52
CA GLY A 99 9.78 -23.16 -6.72
C GLY A 99 11.01 -22.54 -7.43
N GLY A 100 11.53 -21.40 -7.00
CA GLY A 100 12.84 -20.89 -7.44
C GLY A 100 12.85 -20.02 -8.71
N GLU A 101 11.74 -19.47 -9.20
CA GLU A 101 11.74 -18.53 -10.32
C GLU A 101 12.09 -17.11 -9.86
N GLN A 102 13.24 -16.61 -10.32
CA GLN A 102 13.68 -15.23 -10.14
C GLN A 102 13.50 -14.47 -11.47
N ASP A 103 12.68 -13.43 -11.47
CA ASP A 103 12.65 -12.48 -12.59
C ASP A 103 13.98 -11.70 -12.69
N GLN A 104 14.65 -11.82 -13.81
CA GLN A 104 15.82 -11.00 -14.16
C GLN A 104 15.34 -9.67 -14.73
N ASP A 105 15.68 -8.60 -14.05
CA ASP A 105 15.21 -7.28 -14.40
C ASP A 105 16.33 -6.35 -14.91
N ASP A 106 16.01 -5.52 -15.89
CA ASP A 106 16.92 -4.64 -16.63
C ASP A 106 17.67 -3.63 -15.74
N GLN A 107 18.98 -3.54 -15.92
CA GLN A 107 19.85 -2.60 -15.22
C GLN A 107 19.73 -1.19 -15.84
N HIS A 108 19.04 -0.28 -15.17
CA HIS A 108 19.05 1.14 -15.51
C HIS A 108 20.09 1.88 -14.68
N ALA A 109 20.71 2.93 -15.29
CA ALA A 109 21.67 3.78 -14.60
C ALA A 109 21.06 4.41 -13.33
N PRO A 110 21.81 4.51 -12.22
CA PRO A 110 21.32 5.13 -10.97
C PRO A 110 20.87 6.58 -11.19
N SER A 111 19.66 6.92 -10.77
CA SER A 111 19.15 8.29 -10.83
C SER A 111 18.05 8.51 -9.78
N ASP A 112 18.27 9.51 -8.91
CA ASP A 112 17.30 9.89 -7.88
C ASP A 112 15.95 10.31 -8.48
N ARG A 113 16.00 11.04 -9.62
CA ARG A 113 14.80 11.46 -10.34
C ARG A 113 14.02 10.26 -10.86
N ILE A 114 14.71 9.25 -11.40
CA ILE A 114 14.07 8.00 -11.87
C ILE A 114 13.46 7.27 -10.66
N GLY A 115 14.18 7.17 -9.54
CA GLY A 115 13.66 6.59 -8.32
C GLY A 115 12.37 7.26 -7.86
N PHE A 116 12.35 8.58 -7.77
CA PHE A 116 11.16 9.34 -7.39
C PHE A 116 9.96 9.06 -8.32
N ILE A 117 10.18 9.13 -9.63
CA ILE A 117 9.10 8.91 -10.62
C ILE A 117 8.56 7.48 -10.51
N GLN A 118 9.43 6.47 -10.35
CA GLN A 118 9.01 5.08 -10.20
C GLN A 118 8.21 4.87 -8.92
N GLY A 119 8.67 5.44 -7.78
CA GLY A 119 7.95 5.39 -6.52
C GLY A 119 6.57 6.04 -6.62
N PHE A 120 6.51 7.24 -7.18
CA PHE A 120 5.27 7.97 -7.38
C PHE A 120 4.29 7.21 -8.29
N SER A 121 4.76 6.71 -9.42
CA SER A 121 3.93 5.99 -10.39
C SER A 121 3.39 4.69 -9.81
N ILE A 122 4.24 3.91 -9.11
CA ILE A 122 3.78 2.65 -8.53
C ILE A 122 2.76 2.88 -7.42
N ALA A 123 2.83 3.97 -6.66
CA ALA A 123 1.82 4.31 -5.67
C ALA A 123 0.45 4.56 -6.30
N LEU A 124 0.39 5.22 -7.46
CA LEU A 124 -0.85 5.53 -8.15
C LEU A 124 -1.42 4.35 -8.93
N LEU A 125 -0.56 3.50 -9.49
CA LEU A 125 -0.94 2.43 -10.41
C LEU A 125 -1.00 1.04 -9.75
N ASN A 126 -0.67 0.95 -8.47
CA ASN A 126 -0.66 -0.33 -7.76
C ASN A 126 -2.08 -0.81 -7.42
N PRO A 127 -2.56 -1.91 -8.03
CA PRO A 127 -3.91 -2.43 -7.78
C PRO A 127 -4.12 -2.85 -6.32
N LYS A 128 -3.04 -3.22 -5.61
CA LYS A 128 -3.10 -3.53 -4.18
C LYS A 128 -3.48 -2.30 -3.36
N ILE A 129 -2.91 -1.12 -3.67
CA ILE A 129 -3.24 0.13 -2.98
C ILE A 129 -4.69 0.50 -3.24
N MET A 130 -5.15 0.39 -4.49
CA MET A 130 -6.55 0.63 -4.84
C MET A 130 -7.50 -0.26 -4.04
N ALA A 131 -7.20 -1.54 -3.94
CA ALA A 131 -7.98 -2.48 -3.15
C ALA A 131 -7.99 -2.13 -1.66
N TRP A 132 -6.82 -1.76 -1.12
CA TRP A 132 -6.67 -1.34 0.27
C TRP A 132 -7.51 -0.11 0.58
N MET A 133 -7.52 0.87 -0.34
CA MET A 133 -8.34 2.07 -0.20
C MET A 133 -9.84 1.75 -0.19
N LEU A 134 -10.28 0.88 -1.08
CA LEU A 134 -11.70 0.50 -1.14
C LEU A 134 -12.14 -0.32 0.08
N ALA A 135 -11.31 -1.25 0.54
CA ALA A 135 -11.71 -2.23 1.55
C ALA A 135 -11.48 -1.75 3.00
N LEU A 136 -10.36 -1.12 3.26
CA LEU A 136 -9.93 -0.79 4.63
C LEU A 136 -9.92 0.71 4.94
N TYR A 137 -9.86 1.54 3.93
CA TYR A 137 -9.88 2.99 4.09
C TYR A 137 -11.29 3.58 3.98
N SER A 138 -12.12 3.08 3.05
CA SER A 138 -13.47 3.61 2.85
C SER A 138 -14.34 3.63 4.10
N PRO A 139 -14.26 2.65 5.06
CA PRO A 139 -15.05 2.70 6.29
C PRO A 139 -14.74 3.89 7.22
N PHE A 140 -13.62 4.59 7.00
CA PHE A 140 -13.25 5.78 7.76
C PHE A 140 -13.77 7.08 7.16
N ILE A 141 -14.46 7.03 6.01
CA ILE A 141 -14.89 8.23 5.27
C ILE A 141 -16.38 8.43 5.45
N GLU A 142 -16.75 9.62 5.90
CA GLU A 142 -18.14 10.06 6.06
C GLU A 142 -18.48 11.10 4.97
N ALA A 143 -19.76 11.14 4.57
CA ALA A 143 -20.23 11.99 3.48
C ALA A 143 -20.06 13.49 3.74
N ASP A 144 -20.09 13.89 5.00
CA ASP A 144 -20.07 15.29 5.47
C ASP A 144 -18.71 15.73 6.02
N PHE A 145 -17.65 14.94 5.81
CA PHE A 145 -16.32 15.34 6.27
C PHE A 145 -15.88 16.66 5.64
N PRO A 146 -15.42 17.63 6.48
CA PRO A 146 -14.84 18.86 5.97
C PRO A 146 -13.55 18.60 5.20
N MET A 147 -13.21 19.48 4.28
CA MET A 147 -12.05 19.35 3.41
C MET A 147 -10.75 19.18 4.21
N GLU A 148 -10.62 19.83 5.37
CA GLU A 148 -9.45 19.73 6.24
C GLU A 148 -9.26 18.31 6.76
N THR A 149 -10.33 17.58 7.04
CA THR A 149 -10.27 16.17 7.44
C THR A 149 -9.77 15.30 6.29
N LEU A 150 -10.27 15.49 5.07
CA LEU A 150 -9.86 14.74 3.89
C LEU A 150 -8.38 15.01 3.56
N ILE A 151 -7.94 16.27 3.64
CA ILE A 151 -6.53 16.64 3.49
C ILE A 151 -5.67 15.99 4.58
N GLY A 152 -6.13 16.05 5.84
CA GLY A 152 -5.45 15.41 6.97
C GLY A 152 -5.26 13.91 6.78
N MET A 153 -6.27 13.21 6.28
CA MET A 153 -6.18 11.79 5.95
C MET A 153 -5.14 11.51 4.87
N GLY A 154 -5.10 12.32 3.81
CA GLY A 154 -4.06 12.24 2.78
C GLY A 154 -2.65 12.48 3.32
N LEU A 155 -2.46 13.52 4.15
CA LEU A 155 -1.17 13.85 4.77
C LEU A 155 -0.71 12.77 5.77
N LEU A 156 -1.63 12.20 6.54
CA LEU A 156 -1.33 11.07 7.42
C LEU A 156 -0.81 9.87 6.63
N GLY A 157 -1.51 9.51 5.55
CA GLY A 157 -1.10 8.43 4.68
C GLY A 157 0.26 8.69 4.04
N MET A 158 0.46 9.90 3.48
CA MET A 158 1.74 10.34 2.92
C MET A 158 2.90 10.16 3.91
N SER A 159 2.69 10.60 5.15
CA SER A 159 3.73 10.59 6.18
C SER A 159 4.09 9.19 6.62
N ILE A 160 3.10 8.32 6.87
CA ILE A 160 3.31 6.95 7.32
C ILE A 160 3.95 6.11 6.20
N ASP A 161 3.41 6.19 5.01
CA ASP A 161 3.88 5.41 3.86
C ASP A 161 5.28 5.85 3.43
N GLY A 162 5.51 7.14 3.30
CA GLY A 162 6.82 7.69 2.97
C GLY A 162 7.88 7.37 4.04
N ALA A 163 7.54 7.51 5.32
CA ALA A 163 8.45 7.14 6.42
C ALA A 163 8.81 5.66 6.39
N TRP A 164 7.84 4.79 6.11
CA TRP A 164 8.10 3.35 5.98
C TRP A 164 9.09 3.04 4.86
N TYR A 165 8.84 3.51 3.64
CA TYR A 165 9.71 3.19 2.49
C TYR A 165 11.07 3.87 2.56
N VAL A 166 11.17 5.07 3.13
CA VAL A 166 12.47 5.68 3.44
C VAL A 166 13.23 4.84 4.49
N THR A 167 12.54 4.32 5.51
CA THR A 167 13.13 3.41 6.50
C THR A 167 13.61 2.11 5.83
N VAL A 168 12.82 1.52 4.94
CA VAL A 168 13.22 0.35 4.15
C VAL A 168 14.49 0.63 3.37
N ALA A 169 14.54 1.74 2.62
CA ALA A 169 15.70 2.12 1.83
C ALA A 169 16.96 2.38 2.68
N THR A 170 16.81 2.86 3.91
CA THR A 170 17.94 3.24 4.76
C THR A 170 18.43 2.12 5.69
N VAL A 171 17.52 1.30 6.21
CA VAL A 171 17.80 0.34 7.29
C VAL A 171 17.81 -1.11 6.81
N LEU A 172 16.79 -1.50 6.05
CA LEU A 172 16.61 -2.91 5.67
C LEU A 172 17.47 -3.33 4.48
N THR A 173 18.02 -2.38 3.73
CA THR A 173 18.85 -2.64 2.54
C THR A 173 20.35 -2.62 2.83
N THR A 174 20.77 -2.54 4.10
CA THR A 174 22.19 -2.61 4.52
C THR A 174 22.57 -4.04 4.89
N GLY A 175 23.62 -4.57 4.23
CA GLY A 175 24.23 -5.89 4.53
C GLY A 175 23.27 -7.07 4.35
N ASP A 176 23.44 -8.09 5.18
CA ASP A 176 22.69 -9.37 5.13
C ASP A 176 21.16 -9.24 5.30
N ARG A 177 20.68 -8.06 5.70
CA ARG A 177 19.23 -7.85 5.91
C ARG A 177 18.43 -7.89 4.61
N ALA A 178 18.99 -7.36 3.52
CA ALA A 178 18.35 -7.40 2.21
C ALA A 178 18.18 -8.85 1.71
N GLU A 179 19.19 -9.69 1.89
CA GLU A 179 19.13 -11.11 1.51
C GLU A 179 18.13 -11.88 2.37
N ARG A 180 18.10 -11.62 3.68
CA ARG A 180 17.11 -12.22 4.59
C ARG A 180 15.67 -11.81 4.23
N LEU A 181 15.46 -10.57 3.81
CA LEU A 181 14.15 -10.11 3.40
C LEU A 181 13.70 -10.79 2.10
N LYS A 182 14.62 -10.92 1.13
CA LYS A 182 14.36 -11.68 -0.11
C LYS A 182 14.09 -13.16 0.15
N SER A 183 14.90 -13.80 0.98
CA SER A 183 14.74 -15.23 1.29
C SER A 183 13.42 -15.55 2.01
N ASN A 184 12.86 -14.58 2.75
CA ASN A 184 11.61 -14.70 3.47
C ASN A 184 10.41 -14.10 2.72
N ALA A 185 10.58 -13.63 1.48
CA ALA A 185 9.50 -12.98 0.72
C ALA A 185 8.24 -13.86 0.62
N HIS A 186 8.40 -15.18 0.43
CA HIS A 186 7.30 -16.13 0.39
C HIS A 186 6.49 -16.21 1.69
N LEU A 187 7.14 -16.07 2.86
CA LEU A 187 6.45 -16.05 4.16
C LEU A 187 5.65 -14.76 4.32
N ILE A 188 6.22 -13.66 3.86
CA ILE A 188 5.62 -12.35 3.91
C ILE A 188 4.39 -12.30 3.00
N ASP A 189 4.51 -12.78 1.75
CA ASP A 189 3.39 -12.88 0.82
C ASP A 189 2.29 -13.81 1.35
N GLY A 190 2.69 -14.95 1.94
CA GLY A 190 1.75 -15.87 2.56
C GLY A 190 0.96 -15.24 3.71
N ALA A 191 1.65 -14.55 4.63
CA ALA A 191 1.01 -13.85 5.74
C ALA A 191 0.05 -12.74 5.24
N MET A 192 0.44 -12.02 4.19
CA MET A 192 -0.40 -10.99 3.59
C MET A 192 -1.63 -11.54 2.89
N GLY A 193 -1.46 -12.65 2.18
CA GLY A 193 -2.60 -13.35 1.57
C GLY A 193 -3.64 -13.75 2.62
N VAL A 194 -3.19 -14.35 3.74
CA VAL A 194 -4.08 -14.71 4.86
C VAL A 194 -4.75 -13.47 5.48
N LEU A 195 -4.00 -12.39 5.70
CA LEU A 195 -4.54 -11.16 6.27
C LEU A 195 -5.63 -10.54 5.37
N MET A 196 -5.42 -10.53 4.06
CA MET A 196 -6.42 -10.03 3.11
C MET A 196 -7.70 -10.86 3.11
N LEU A 197 -7.58 -12.19 3.18
CA LEU A 197 -8.75 -13.09 3.30
C LEU A 197 -9.49 -12.87 4.62
N LEU A 198 -8.76 -12.64 5.71
CA LEU A 198 -9.35 -12.30 7.00
C LEU A 198 -10.14 -10.97 6.93
N PHE A 199 -9.58 -9.94 6.30
CA PHE A 199 -10.30 -8.67 6.11
C PHE A 199 -11.51 -8.83 5.18
N ALA A 200 -11.41 -9.64 4.12
CA ALA A 200 -12.58 -9.94 3.30
C ALA A 200 -13.70 -10.59 4.12
N TYR A 201 -13.35 -11.54 4.99
CA TYR A 201 -14.31 -12.18 5.91
C TYR A 201 -14.93 -11.16 6.88
N ILE A 202 -14.14 -10.29 7.49
CA ILE A 202 -14.63 -9.23 8.39
C ILE A 202 -15.61 -8.31 7.65
N LEU A 203 -15.30 -7.89 6.41
CA LEU A 203 -16.19 -7.07 5.60
C LEU A 203 -17.53 -7.76 5.29
N VAL A 204 -17.52 -9.06 5.05
CA VAL A 204 -18.73 -9.85 4.80
C VAL A 204 -19.56 -10.01 6.06
N SER A 205 -18.92 -10.30 7.21
CA SER A 205 -19.61 -10.56 8.50
C SER A 205 -20.28 -9.34 9.10
N GLY A 206 -20.01 -8.14 8.60
CA GLY A 206 -20.74 -6.92 8.95
C GLY A 206 -20.46 -6.42 10.37
N PHE A 207 -19.21 -6.03 10.62
CA PHE A 207 -18.95 -5.18 11.81
C PHE A 207 -19.54 -3.81 11.58
#